data_a32d989c1ba9c82455019d509abd9f71
#
_entry.id   a32d989c1ba9c82455019d509abd9f71
#
_cell.length_a   1.000
_cell.length_b   1.000
_cell.length_c   1.000
_cell.angle_alpha   90.00
_cell.angle_beta   90.00
_cell.angle_gamma   90.00
#
_symmetry.space_group_name_H-M   'P 1'
#
loop_
_entity.id
_entity.type
_entity.pdbx_description
1 polymer ?
#
loop_
_entity_poly.entity_id
_entity_poly.type
_entity_poly.pdbx_seq_one_letter_code
_entity_poly.pdbx_strand_id
1 'polypeptide(L)'
;GTPIQNHLHELWALLNFLYPEVFTSSDVFDVSFNPKAGAHIGSELVTQLHLLLQRCLLRRLKMDVEKGLPPKTETKIFLPLSPMQAEWYRRVLMRDVSALGTGRAGGGTGSTSIQNIVMHLRKVCNHPYLFEGAEPGPPFIEGEHLIQNSGKLAVLDKLLRRLKEGGHRVLIFCTMTRMVDILQDYFEYRRYEYCRLDGTTSTTEREEMMREFNRPGSDKFLFVLSTRAGGLGINLFTADTVVLYDSDWNP
;
A
#
# COMPACT_ATOMS: atom_id res chain seq x y z
N GLY A 1 -9.23 13.41 11.20
CA GLY A 1 -8.56 12.77 10.09
C GLY A 1 -7.33 13.52 9.61
N THR A 2 -6.60 12.99 8.65
CA THR A 2 -5.44 13.67 8.04
C THR A 2 -5.96 14.70 7.03
N PRO A 3 -5.72 16.01 7.21
CA PRO A 3 -6.31 17.04 6.36
C PRO A 3 -5.63 17.16 4.98
N ILE A 4 -4.42 16.64 4.84
CA ILE A 4 -3.64 16.67 3.60
C ILE A 4 -3.18 15.26 3.31
N GLN A 5 -3.42 14.76 2.10
CA GLN A 5 -2.99 13.44 1.67
C GLN A 5 -2.05 13.47 0.46
N ASN A 6 -2.41 14.21 -0.60
CA ASN A 6 -1.72 14.18 -1.87
C ASN A 6 -1.13 15.53 -2.28
N HIS A 7 -1.84 16.63 -2.07
CA HIS A 7 -1.42 17.96 -2.48
C HIS A 7 -2.03 19.06 -1.61
N LEU A 8 -1.39 20.22 -1.61
CA LEU A 8 -1.80 21.35 -0.77
C LEU A 8 -3.13 21.98 -1.13
N HIS A 9 -3.65 21.76 -2.34
CA HIS A 9 -4.99 22.18 -2.72
C HIS A 9 -6.10 21.59 -1.83
N GLU A 10 -5.89 20.36 -1.29
CA GLU A 10 -6.82 19.76 -0.32
C GLU A 10 -6.91 20.62 0.95
N LEU A 11 -5.78 21.21 1.37
CA LEU A 11 -5.77 22.13 2.50
C LEU A 11 -6.53 23.41 2.19
N TRP A 12 -6.33 23.98 0.99
CA TRP A 12 -7.09 25.16 0.56
C TRP A 12 -8.59 24.88 0.58
N ALA A 13 -9.04 23.74 0.07
CA ALA A 13 -10.46 23.36 0.07
C ALA A 13 -11.06 23.33 1.48
N LEU A 14 -10.30 22.83 2.48
CA LEU A 14 -10.74 22.87 3.86
C LEU A 14 -10.77 24.28 4.46
N LEU A 15 -9.78 25.12 4.13
CA LEU A 15 -9.74 26.51 4.57
C LEU A 15 -10.86 27.34 3.94
N ASN A 16 -11.15 27.12 2.65
CA ASN A 16 -12.31 27.73 1.96
C ASN A 16 -13.63 27.30 2.60
N PHE A 17 -13.77 26.01 2.95
CA PHE A 17 -14.97 25.53 3.64
C PHE A 17 -15.17 26.22 5.03
N LEU A 18 -14.08 26.44 5.77
CA LEU A 18 -14.14 27.06 7.10
C LEU A 18 -14.33 28.58 7.00
N TYR A 19 -13.68 29.23 6.05
CA TYR A 19 -13.62 30.69 5.90
C TYR A 19 -13.76 31.10 4.42
N PRO A 20 -14.94 30.91 3.81
CA PRO A 20 -15.14 31.15 2.38
C PRO A 20 -14.91 32.59 1.96
N GLU A 21 -15.14 33.55 2.86
CA GLU A 21 -14.94 34.98 2.61
C GLU A 21 -13.45 35.37 2.56
N VAL A 22 -12.57 34.57 3.18
CA VAL A 22 -11.12 34.83 3.23
C VAL A 22 -10.39 34.06 2.12
N PHE A 23 -10.76 32.81 1.89
CA PHE A 23 -10.13 31.92 0.91
C PHE A 23 -10.99 31.78 -0.35
N THR A 24 -11.19 32.89 -1.06
CA THR A 24 -12.13 32.97 -2.20
C THR A 24 -11.65 32.29 -3.47
N SER A 25 -10.32 32.29 -3.76
CA SER A 25 -9.72 31.69 -4.95
C SER A 25 -8.55 30.78 -4.60
N SER A 26 -8.47 29.63 -5.27
CA SER A 26 -7.34 28.71 -5.13
C SER A 26 -6.11 29.15 -5.94
N ASP A 27 -6.26 30.03 -6.93
CA ASP A 27 -5.22 30.33 -7.91
C ASP A 27 -3.92 30.82 -7.26
N VAL A 28 -4.05 31.76 -6.31
CA VAL A 28 -2.89 32.30 -5.58
C VAL A 28 -2.20 31.22 -4.74
N PHE A 29 -3.00 30.36 -4.11
CA PHE A 29 -2.51 29.27 -3.27
C PHE A 29 -1.83 28.20 -4.14
N ASP A 30 -2.46 27.79 -5.24
CA ASP A 30 -1.95 26.78 -6.15
C ASP A 30 -0.67 27.23 -6.86
N VAL A 31 -0.59 28.51 -7.26
CA VAL A 31 0.63 29.09 -7.86
C VAL A 31 1.78 29.14 -6.84
N SER A 32 1.49 29.57 -5.61
CA SER A 32 2.49 29.69 -4.56
C SER A 32 3.07 28.36 -4.09
N PHE A 33 2.26 27.28 -4.14
CA PHE A 33 2.61 25.95 -3.62
C PHE A 33 2.74 24.87 -4.70
N ASN A 34 2.85 25.23 -5.99
CA ASN A 34 2.97 24.27 -7.08
C ASN A 34 4.44 23.76 -7.22
N PRO A 35 4.73 22.51 -6.85
CA PRO A 35 6.08 21.95 -6.96
C PRO A 35 6.55 21.79 -8.41
N LYS A 36 5.64 21.85 -9.41
CA LYS A 36 6.00 21.75 -10.84
C LYS A 36 6.62 23.02 -11.40
N ALA A 37 6.52 24.13 -10.71
CA ALA A 37 7.14 25.40 -11.14
C ALA A 37 8.66 25.49 -10.89
N GLY A 38 9.30 24.41 -10.41
CA GLY A 38 10.75 24.38 -10.17
C GLY A 38 11.25 25.28 -9.03
N ALA A 39 10.36 26.01 -8.39
CA ALA A 39 10.70 26.81 -7.23
C ALA A 39 10.69 25.88 -5.98
N HIS A 40 11.84 25.76 -5.33
CA HIS A 40 11.87 25.28 -3.94
C HIS A 40 10.88 26.13 -3.14
N ILE A 41 9.90 25.51 -2.49
CA ILE A 41 9.05 26.22 -1.54
C ILE A 41 9.98 26.84 -0.53
N GLY A 42 10.12 28.16 -0.55
CA GLY A 42 11.06 28.88 0.33
C GLY A 42 10.67 28.61 1.79
N SER A 43 11.67 28.44 2.64
CA SER A 43 11.47 28.22 4.09
C SER A 43 10.58 29.29 4.73
N GLU A 44 10.61 30.49 4.18
CA GLU A 44 9.80 31.62 4.61
C GLU A 44 8.29 31.42 4.34
N LEU A 45 7.94 30.92 3.15
CA LEU A 45 6.56 30.60 2.79
C LEU A 45 5.97 29.48 3.66
N VAL A 46 6.78 28.45 3.94
CA VAL A 46 6.39 27.36 4.87
C VAL A 46 6.14 27.91 6.26
N THR A 47 6.99 28.83 6.74
CA THR A 47 6.83 29.46 8.04
C THR A 47 5.55 30.31 8.12
N GLN A 48 5.25 31.08 7.09
CA GLN A 48 4.02 31.87 7.00
C GLN A 48 2.78 30.96 6.98
N LEU A 49 2.82 29.87 6.23
CA LEU A 49 1.74 28.88 6.20
C LEU A 49 1.54 28.25 7.58
N HIS A 50 2.60 27.89 8.28
CA HIS A 50 2.50 27.36 9.64
C HIS A 50 1.86 28.37 10.61
N LEU A 51 2.22 29.65 10.54
CA LEU A 51 1.60 30.70 11.37
C LEU A 51 0.10 30.85 11.11
N LEU A 52 -0.30 30.77 9.82
CA LEU A 52 -1.71 30.78 9.44
C LEU A 52 -2.45 29.56 10.00
N LEU A 53 -1.87 28.38 9.81
CA LEU A 53 -2.48 27.10 10.20
C LEU A 53 -2.58 26.93 11.72
N GLN A 54 -1.68 27.48 12.49
CA GLN A 54 -1.73 27.42 13.98
C GLN A 54 -3.05 27.92 14.55
N ARG A 55 -3.73 28.83 13.85
CA ARG A 55 -5.03 29.38 14.28
C ARG A 55 -6.23 28.54 13.86
N CYS A 56 -6.07 27.71 12.83
CA CYS A 56 -7.17 26.94 12.21
C CYS A 56 -7.01 25.44 12.38
N LEU A 57 -5.82 24.96 12.77
CA LEU A 57 -5.48 23.54 12.82
C LEU A 57 -4.94 23.17 14.20
N LEU A 58 -5.54 22.14 14.79
CA LEU A 58 -5.07 21.54 16.02
C LEU A 58 -4.52 20.14 15.74
N ARG A 59 -3.22 19.98 15.94
CA ARG A 59 -2.54 18.68 15.79
C ARG A 59 -2.04 18.19 17.14
N ARG A 60 -2.47 16.97 17.49
CA ARG A 60 -1.98 16.27 18.69
C ARG A 60 -1.29 14.98 18.25
N LEU A 61 -0.10 14.73 18.76
CA LEU A 61 0.58 13.46 18.56
C LEU A 61 0.07 12.45 19.59
N LYS A 62 -0.08 11.19 19.21
CA LYS A 62 -0.53 10.14 20.14
C LYS A 62 0.41 10.00 21.34
N MET A 63 1.70 10.17 21.14
CA MET A 63 2.72 10.12 22.20
C MET A 63 2.53 11.22 23.27
N ASP A 64 1.95 12.36 22.90
CA ASP A 64 1.76 13.49 23.82
C ASP A 64 0.50 13.33 24.67
N VAL A 65 -0.54 12.70 24.14
CA VAL A 65 -1.86 12.63 24.77
C VAL A 65 -2.19 11.26 25.35
N GLU A 66 -1.63 10.17 24.81
CA GLU A 66 -1.94 8.80 25.23
C GLU A 66 -0.68 8.07 25.67
N LYS A 67 -0.44 8.10 26.98
CA LYS A 67 0.75 7.47 27.59
C LYS A 67 0.55 5.99 27.94
N GLY A 68 -0.67 5.49 27.86
CA GLY A 68 -1.04 4.11 28.19
C GLY A 68 -0.88 3.12 27.03
N LEU A 69 -0.52 3.60 25.83
CA LEU A 69 -0.34 2.70 24.68
C LEU A 69 0.94 1.87 24.83
N PRO A 70 0.87 0.55 24.55
CA PRO A 70 2.06 -0.28 24.51
C PRO A 70 3.04 0.18 23.42
N PRO A 71 4.35 -0.07 23.60
CA PRO A 71 5.35 0.35 22.65
C PRO A 71 5.17 -0.34 21.30
N LYS A 72 5.31 0.44 20.20
CA LYS A 72 5.34 -0.07 18.85
C LYS A 72 6.77 -0.51 18.51
N THR A 73 6.95 -1.75 18.05
CA THR A 73 8.22 -2.25 17.52
C THR A 73 8.13 -2.33 16.01
N GLU A 74 9.05 -1.69 15.32
CA GLU A 74 9.17 -1.76 13.86
C GLU A 74 10.42 -2.55 13.48
N THR A 75 10.23 -3.55 12.62
CA THR A 75 11.34 -4.38 12.13
C THR A 75 11.35 -4.33 10.61
N LYS A 76 12.46 -3.88 10.03
CA LYS A 76 12.70 -3.91 8.59
C LYS A 76 13.50 -5.15 8.22
N ILE A 77 12.90 -6.02 7.40
CA ILE A 77 13.52 -7.27 6.98
C ILE A 77 14.00 -7.14 5.54
N PHE A 78 15.28 -7.35 5.30
CA PHE A 78 15.87 -7.41 3.96
C PHE A 78 15.83 -8.85 3.46
N LEU A 79 15.32 -9.04 2.24
CA LEU A 79 15.04 -10.34 1.68
C LEU A 79 15.77 -10.52 0.36
N PRO A 80 16.36 -11.69 0.07
CA PRO A 80 16.91 -11.99 -1.23
C PRO A 80 15.80 -12.22 -2.25
N LEU A 81 16.13 -12.03 -3.51
CA LEU A 81 15.27 -12.45 -4.63
C LEU A 81 15.35 -13.96 -4.80
N SER A 82 14.23 -14.60 -5.17
CA SER A 82 14.24 -15.98 -5.64
C SER A 82 14.99 -16.10 -6.98
N PRO A 83 15.43 -17.30 -7.39
CA PRO A 83 16.05 -17.48 -8.71
C PRO A 83 15.18 -16.98 -9.86
N MET A 84 13.88 -17.24 -9.81
CA MET A 84 12.92 -16.75 -10.80
C MET A 84 12.80 -15.22 -10.77
N GLN A 85 12.75 -14.61 -9.60
CA GLN A 85 12.75 -13.15 -9.48
C GLN A 85 14.03 -12.53 -10.03
N ALA A 86 15.19 -13.14 -9.79
CA ALA A 86 16.46 -12.63 -10.30
C ALA A 86 16.53 -12.67 -11.84
N GLU A 87 15.94 -13.69 -12.46
CA GLU A 87 15.83 -13.77 -13.91
C GLU A 87 14.90 -12.68 -14.45
N TRP A 88 13.68 -12.56 -13.93
CA TRP A 88 12.73 -11.53 -14.33
C TRP A 88 13.28 -10.11 -14.09
N TYR A 89 14.04 -9.91 -13.01
CA TYR A 89 14.68 -8.63 -12.72
C TYR A 89 15.67 -8.24 -13.82
N ARG A 90 16.52 -9.17 -14.28
CA ARG A 90 17.45 -8.94 -15.40
C ARG A 90 16.70 -8.66 -16.71
N ARG A 91 15.65 -9.43 -17.03
CA ARG A 91 14.83 -9.21 -18.22
C ARG A 91 14.19 -7.82 -18.24
N VAL A 92 13.67 -7.35 -17.14
CA VAL A 92 13.11 -5.99 -17.01
C VAL A 92 14.18 -4.94 -17.22
N LEU A 93 15.38 -5.11 -16.64
CA LEU A 93 16.48 -4.16 -16.83
C LEU A 93 17.01 -4.14 -18.27
N MET A 94 17.05 -5.28 -18.95
CA MET A 94 17.42 -5.38 -20.37
C MET A 94 16.32 -4.86 -21.30
N ARG A 95 15.17 -4.41 -20.76
CA ARG A 95 14.00 -3.96 -21.51
C ARG A 95 13.50 -5.02 -22.49
N ASP A 96 13.48 -6.27 -22.06
CA ASP A 96 12.93 -7.37 -22.85
C ASP A 96 11.44 -7.17 -23.03
N VAL A 97 11.05 -6.68 -24.22
CA VAL A 97 9.68 -6.35 -24.58
C VAL A 97 8.76 -7.58 -24.49
N SER A 98 9.29 -8.78 -24.77
CA SER A 98 8.53 -10.02 -24.68
C SER A 98 8.12 -10.37 -23.25
N ALA A 99 8.97 -10.02 -22.27
CA ALA A 99 8.71 -10.23 -20.86
C ALA A 99 7.75 -9.18 -20.26
N LEU A 100 7.63 -8.00 -20.88
CA LEU A 100 6.84 -6.90 -20.33
C LEU A 100 5.35 -6.93 -20.70
N GLY A 101 4.91 -7.96 -21.47
CA GLY A 101 3.49 -8.14 -21.82
C GLY A 101 2.92 -7.05 -22.74
N THR A 102 3.77 -6.27 -23.41
CA THR A 102 3.34 -5.26 -24.37
C THR A 102 3.08 -5.86 -25.77
N GLY A 103 2.51 -7.06 -25.81
CA GLY A 103 2.17 -7.82 -27.02
C GLY A 103 0.98 -7.25 -27.77
N ARG A 104 0.91 -5.95 -28.02
CA ARG A 104 0.15 -5.37 -29.12
C ARG A 104 1.14 -4.79 -30.12
N ALA A 105 1.29 -5.50 -31.23
CA ALA A 105 1.87 -5.00 -32.46
C ALA A 105 1.10 -3.74 -32.91
N GLY A 106 1.54 -2.62 -32.47
CA GLY A 106 1.09 -1.30 -32.88
C GLY A 106 2.29 -0.39 -32.85
N GLY A 107 2.86 -0.12 -34.06
CA GLY A 107 4.07 0.64 -34.26
C GLY A 107 4.05 2.02 -33.58
N GLY A 108 4.67 2.06 -32.43
CA GLY A 108 5.00 3.26 -31.72
C GLY A 108 6.33 3.02 -31.02
N THR A 109 7.38 3.73 -31.46
CA THR A 109 8.66 3.85 -30.76
C THR A 109 8.47 4.55 -29.42
N GLY A 110 7.65 3.97 -28.55
CA GLY A 110 7.41 4.47 -27.19
C GLY A 110 8.58 4.09 -26.31
N SER A 111 9.47 5.03 -26.05
CA SER A 111 10.42 4.97 -24.96
C SER A 111 9.67 4.53 -23.70
N THR A 112 9.92 3.29 -23.25
CA THR A 112 9.37 2.80 -21.98
C THR A 112 9.82 3.76 -20.90
N SER A 113 8.90 4.55 -20.35
CA SER A 113 9.22 5.55 -19.34
C SER A 113 9.96 4.89 -18.17
N ILE A 114 10.93 5.61 -17.58
CA ILE A 114 11.64 5.14 -16.37
C ILE A 114 10.64 4.74 -15.28
N GLN A 115 9.52 5.45 -15.17
CA GLN A 115 8.44 5.12 -14.24
C GLN A 115 7.87 3.72 -14.47
N ASN A 116 7.71 3.31 -15.74
CA ASN A 116 7.24 1.96 -16.05
C ASN A 116 8.26 0.91 -15.62
N ILE A 117 9.55 1.15 -15.81
CA ILE A 117 10.62 0.23 -15.38
C ILE A 117 10.59 0.06 -13.86
N VAL A 118 10.50 1.13 -13.09
CA VAL A 118 10.40 1.07 -11.62
C VAL A 118 9.17 0.28 -11.19
N MET A 119 8.03 0.49 -11.84
CA MET A 119 6.80 -0.28 -11.55
C MET A 119 6.96 -1.77 -11.89
N HIS A 120 7.62 -2.11 -12.99
CA HIS A 120 7.91 -3.51 -13.33
C HIS A 120 8.89 -4.13 -12.32
N LEU A 121 9.94 -3.43 -11.91
CA LEU A 121 10.85 -3.92 -10.87
C LEU A 121 10.13 -4.13 -9.52
N ARG A 122 9.19 -3.25 -9.15
CA ARG A 122 8.33 -3.48 -7.97
C ARG A 122 7.49 -4.75 -8.10
N LYS A 123 6.90 -5.01 -9.29
CA LYS A 123 6.16 -6.26 -9.55
C LYS A 123 7.06 -7.47 -9.35
N VAL A 124 8.27 -7.46 -9.95
CA VAL A 124 9.24 -8.56 -9.77
C VAL A 124 9.54 -8.80 -8.30
N CYS A 125 9.83 -7.71 -7.55
CA CYS A 125 10.16 -7.81 -6.14
C CYS A 125 8.98 -8.31 -5.28
N ASN A 126 7.74 -8.06 -5.68
CA ASN A 126 6.57 -8.56 -4.98
C ASN A 126 6.31 -10.03 -5.31
N HIS A 127 6.04 -10.34 -6.58
CA HIS A 127 5.87 -11.72 -7.06
C HIS A 127 5.99 -11.77 -8.58
N PRO A 128 6.74 -12.74 -9.17
CA PRO A 128 6.87 -12.86 -10.63
C PRO A 128 5.54 -13.11 -11.35
N TYR A 129 4.58 -13.78 -10.72
CA TYR A 129 3.26 -14.07 -11.30
C TYR A 129 2.38 -12.85 -11.55
N LEU A 130 2.85 -11.66 -11.17
CA LEU A 130 2.27 -10.40 -11.63
C LEU A 130 2.52 -10.12 -13.13
N PHE A 131 3.39 -10.93 -13.77
CA PHE A 131 3.61 -10.91 -15.22
C PHE A 131 2.88 -12.06 -15.90
N GLU A 132 2.30 -11.79 -17.06
CA GLU A 132 1.64 -12.80 -17.86
C GLU A 132 2.63 -13.88 -18.33
N GLY A 133 2.23 -15.13 -18.24
CA GLY A 133 3.06 -16.26 -18.63
C GLY A 133 4.20 -16.60 -17.65
N ALA A 134 4.29 -15.94 -16.51
CA ALA A 134 5.26 -16.27 -15.49
C ALA A 134 4.82 -17.46 -14.62
N GLU A 135 3.52 -17.61 -14.41
CA GLU A 135 2.95 -18.74 -13.69
C GLU A 135 2.88 -19.99 -14.58
N PRO A 136 3.31 -21.17 -14.08
CA PRO A 136 3.19 -22.41 -14.83
C PRO A 136 1.71 -22.82 -15.02
N GLY A 137 1.29 -23.06 -16.22
CA GLY A 137 -0.09 -23.51 -16.52
C GLY A 137 -0.47 -23.31 -17.97
N PRO A 138 -1.70 -23.56 -18.44
CA PRO A 138 -2.82 -24.22 -17.75
C PRO A 138 -2.63 -25.74 -17.59
N PRO A 139 -3.25 -26.39 -16.58
CA PRO A 139 -4.08 -25.77 -15.55
C PRO A 139 -3.24 -25.03 -14.52
N PHE A 140 -3.75 -23.90 -14.00
CA PHE A 140 -3.16 -23.19 -12.85
C PHE A 140 -3.56 -23.94 -11.58
N ILE A 141 -2.57 -24.35 -10.80
CA ILE A 141 -2.78 -25.16 -9.59
C ILE A 141 -2.09 -24.45 -8.43
N GLU A 142 -2.80 -24.23 -7.37
CA GLU A 142 -2.21 -23.71 -6.12
C GLU A 142 -1.19 -24.69 -5.54
N GLY A 143 -0.06 -24.17 -5.09
CA GLY A 143 1.00 -25.04 -4.58
C GLY A 143 2.20 -24.30 -4.00
N GLU A 144 3.20 -25.07 -3.58
CA GLU A 144 4.46 -24.53 -3.01
C GLU A 144 5.22 -23.61 -3.98
N HIS A 145 4.98 -23.69 -5.28
CA HIS A 145 5.61 -22.81 -6.27
C HIS A 145 5.24 -21.33 -6.05
N LEU A 146 4.04 -21.04 -5.53
CA LEU A 146 3.65 -19.68 -5.12
C LEU A 146 4.65 -19.12 -4.12
N ILE A 147 5.03 -19.93 -3.14
CA ILE A 147 5.91 -19.53 -2.04
C ILE A 147 7.37 -19.49 -2.50
N GLN A 148 7.82 -20.53 -3.21
CA GLN A 148 9.22 -20.69 -3.61
C GLN A 148 9.68 -19.63 -4.62
N ASN A 149 8.77 -19.16 -5.47
CA ASN A 149 9.08 -18.19 -6.52
C ASN A 149 9.12 -16.73 -6.05
N SER A 150 8.83 -16.46 -4.77
CA SER A 150 8.94 -15.11 -4.19
C SER A 150 9.67 -15.12 -2.85
N GLY A 151 10.77 -14.40 -2.75
CA GLY A 151 11.50 -14.23 -1.48
C GLY A 151 10.64 -13.60 -0.39
N LYS A 152 9.78 -12.64 -0.74
CA LYS A 152 8.83 -12.03 0.21
C LYS A 152 7.82 -13.05 0.72
N LEU A 153 7.21 -13.82 -0.16
CA LEU A 153 6.18 -14.79 0.22
C LEU A 153 6.78 -15.96 1.00
N ALA A 154 8.00 -16.39 0.66
CA ALA A 154 8.72 -17.44 1.40
C ALA A 154 8.99 -17.04 2.86
N VAL A 155 9.30 -15.78 3.13
CA VAL A 155 9.50 -15.31 4.50
C VAL A 155 8.15 -15.04 5.18
N LEU A 156 7.17 -14.49 4.45
CA LEU A 156 5.83 -14.30 4.97
C LEU A 156 5.21 -15.63 5.43
N ASP A 157 5.37 -16.70 4.65
CA ASP A 157 4.88 -18.04 5.01
C ASP A 157 5.45 -18.53 6.35
N LYS A 158 6.76 -18.37 6.56
CA LYS A 158 7.40 -18.73 7.83
C LYS A 158 6.91 -17.86 9.00
N LEU A 159 6.74 -16.57 8.74
CA LEU A 159 6.26 -15.61 9.72
C LEU A 159 4.83 -15.91 10.15
N LEU A 160 3.93 -16.09 9.17
CA LEU A 160 2.51 -16.33 9.44
C LEU A 160 2.26 -17.63 10.18
N ARG A 161 3.03 -18.70 9.91
CA ARG A 161 2.94 -19.95 10.68
C ARG A 161 3.22 -19.70 12.18
N ARG A 162 4.31 -19.02 12.49
CA ARG A 162 4.68 -18.70 13.88
C ARG A 162 3.66 -17.79 14.57
N LEU A 163 3.17 -16.78 13.84
CA LEU A 163 2.16 -15.86 14.37
C LEU A 163 0.84 -16.58 14.64
N LYS A 164 0.44 -17.52 13.78
CA LYS A 164 -0.75 -18.33 14.00
C LYS A 164 -0.63 -19.25 15.20
N GLU A 165 0.52 -19.92 15.34
CA GLU A 165 0.85 -20.76 16.51
C GLU A 165 0.85 -19.95 17.81
N GLY A 166 1.30 -18.69 17.75
CA GLY A 166 1.28 -17.75 18.88
C GLY A 166 -0.08 -17.13 19.19
N GLY A 167 -1.10 -17.40 18.39
CA GLY A 167 -2.45 -16.82 18.57
C GLY A 167 -2.56 -15.35 18.18
N HIS A 168 -1.58 -14.83 17.43
CA HIS A 168 -1.57 -13.45 16.93
C HIS A 168 -2.59 -13.23 15.79
N ARG A 169 -2.98 -11.98 15.57
CA ARG A 169 -3.86 -11.57 14.48
C ARG A 169 -3.16 -10.53 13.64
N VAL A 170 -3.17 -10.72 12.31
CA VAL A 170 -2.26 -10.02 11.40
C VAL A 170 -3.01 -9.20 10.38
N LEU A 171 -2.59 -7.94 10.21
CA LEU A 171 -2.99 -7.10 9.08
C LEU A 171 -1.89 -7.13 8.03
N ILE A 172 -2.26 -7.29 6.76
CA ILE A 172 -1.32 -7.26 5.64
C ILE A 172 -1.72 -6.16 4.67
N PHE A 173 -0.82 -5.20 4.47
CA PHE A 173 -1.03 -4.11 3.53
C PHE A 173 -0.27 -4.34 2.22
N CYS A 174 -0.98 -4.19 1.10
CA CYS A 174 -0.43 -4.23 -0.25
C CYS A 174 -0.88 -3.02 -1.06
N THR A 175 -0.01 -2.53 -1.96
CA THR A 175 -0.39 -1.44 -2.87
C THR A 175 -1.06 -1.94 -4.15
N MET A 176 -0.74 -3.17 -4.58
CA MET A 176 -1.21 -3.76 -5.83
C MET A 176 -2.35 -4.75 -5.57
N THR A 177 -3.53 -4.51 -6.14
CA THR A 177 -4.69 -5.43 -6.02
C THR A 177 -4.40 -6.82 -6.55
N ARG A 178 -3.70 -6.95 -7.70
CA ARG A 178 -3.26 -8.25 -8.22
C ARG A 178 -2.30 -9.01 -7.29
N MET A 179 -1.56 -8.31 -6.42
CA MET A 179 -0.78 -8.98 -5.39
C MET A 179 -1.66 -9.51 -4.26
N VAL A 180 -2.76 -8.81 -3.97
CA VAL A 180 -3.78 -9.31 -3.02
C VAL A 180 -4.41 -10.60 -3.55
N ASP A 181 -4.65 -10.71 -4.87
CA ASP A 181 -5.17 -11.95 -5.49
C ASP A 181 -4.20 -13.12 -5.25
N ILE A 182 -2.90 -12.94 -5.52
CA ILE A 182 -1.87 -13.97 -5.27
C ILE A 182 -1.77 -14.33 -3.78
N LEU A 183 -1.92 -13.37 -2.88
CA LEU A 183 -1.95 -13.63 -1.44
C LEU A 183 -3.20 -14.42 -1.03
N GLN A 184 -4.33 -14.18 -1.69
CA GLN A 184 -5.56 -14.92 -1.47
C GLN A 184 -5.37 -16.40 -1.84
N ASP A 185 -4.85 -16.70 -3.04
CA ASP A 185 -4.54 -18.07 -3.45
C ASP A 185 -3.59 -18.76 -2.45
N TYR A 186 -2.59 -18.03 -1.97
CA TYR A 186 -1.71 -18.52 -0.92
C TYR A 186 -2.42 -18.78 0.42
N PHE A 187 -3.34 -17.91 0.85
CA PHE A 187 -4.10 -18.13 2.09
C PHE A 187 -5.03 -19.34 1.97
N GLU A 188 -5.66 -19.53 0.82
CA GLU A 188 -6.51 -20.68 0.52
C GLU A 188 -5.69 -21.97 0.52
N TYR A 189 -4.52 -21.97 -0.12
CA TYR A 189 -3.58 -23.07 -0.09
C TYR A 189 -3.15 -23.47 1.34
N ARG A 190 -2.89 -22.47 2.22
CA ARG A 190 -2.52 -22.69 3.64
C ARG A 190 -3.74 -22.86 4.56
N ARG A 191 -4.95 -22.73 4.06
CA ARG A 191 -6.21 -22.78 4.82
C ARG A 191 -6.22 -21.78 5.96
N TYR A 192 -5.81 -20.55 5.68
CA TYR A 192 -5.92 -19.43 6.59
C TYR A 192 -7.26 -18.73 6.42
N GLU A 193 -7.98 -18.53 7.53
CA GLU A 193 -9.19 -17.71 7.53
C GLU A 193 -8.80 -16.23 7.44
N TYR A 194 -9.36 -15.52 6.48
CA TYR A 194 -9.01 -14.13 6.20
C TYR A 194 -10.21 -13.28 5.84
N CYS A 195 -10.02 -11.96 5.94
CA CYS A 195 -10.86 -10.93 5.33
C CYS A 195 -10.05 -10.16 4.29
N ARG A 196 -10.69 -9.75 3.19
CA ARG A 196 -10.08 -8.95 2.13
C ARG A 196 -10.82 -7.64 1.96
N LEU A 197 -10.09 -6.51 1.95
CA LEU A 197 -10.64 -5.18 1.72
C LEU A 197 -9.82 -4.44 0.66
N ASP A 198 -10.48 -4.09 -0.44
CA ASP A 198 -9.88 -3.30 -1.52
C ASP A 198 -10.84 -2.20 -2.00
N GLY A 199 -10.46 -1.51 -3.09
CA GLY A 199 -11.24 -0.39 -3.62
C GLY A 199 -12.60 -0.75 -4.21
N THR A 200 -12.90 -2.03 -4.42
CA THR A 200 -14.17 -2.52 -4.94
C THR A 200 -15.16 -2.90 -3.84
N THR A 201 -14.69 -3.03 -2.60
CA THR A 201 -15.50 -3.41 -1.44
C THR A 201 -16.50 -2.31 -1.09
N SER A 202 -17.78 -2.64 -1.03
CA SER A 202 -18.82 -1.70 -0.63
C SER A 202 -18.70 -1.29 0.85
N THR A 203 -19.30 -0.15 1.21
CA THR A 203 -19.27 0.33 2.61
C THR A 203 -19.88 -0.66 3.59
N THR A 204 -20.98 -1.30 3.20
CA THR A 204 -21.68 -2.29 4.04
C THR A 204 -20.82 -3.53 4.28
N GLU A 205 -20.26 -4.11 3.22
CA GLU A 205 -19.36 -5.26 3.32
C GLU A 205 -18.12 -4.94 4.16
N ARG A 206 -17.59 -3.72 4.02
CA ARG A 206 -16.45 -3.24 4.81
C ARG A 206 -16.76 -3.25 6.31
N GLU A 207 -17.94 -2.76 6.71
CA GLU A 207 -18.36 -2.76 8.10
C GLU A 207 -18.59 -4.17 8.63
N GLU A 208 -19.18 -5.04 7.83
CA GLU A 208 -19.39 -6.45 8.19
C GLU A 208 -18.07 -7.18 8.41
N MET A 209 -17.12 -7.05 7.49
CA MET A 209 -15.80 -7.67 7.63
C MET A 209 -15.02 -7.15 8.85
N MET A 210 -15.09 -5.84 9.13
CA MET A 210 -14.46 -5.27 10.33
C MET A 210 -15.11 -5.81 11.61
N ARG A 211 -16.42 -5.94 11.62
CA ARG A 211 -17.17 -6.49 12.76
C ARG A 211 -16.84 -7.96 12.97
N GLU A 212 -16.83 -8.75 11.89
CA GLU A 212 -16.49 -10.18 11.95
C GLU A 212 -15.04 -10.37 12.40
N PHE A 213 -14.10 -9.60 11.87
CA PHE A 213 -12.70 -9.65 12.30
C PHE A 213 -12.56 -9.28 13.77
N ASN A 214 -13.22 -8.23 14.26
CA ASN A 214 -13.11 -7.78 15.65
C ASN A 214 -13.97 -8.58 16.64
N ARG A 215 -14.81 -9.49 16.17
CA ARG A 215 -15.70 -10.29 17.03
C ARG A 215 -14.88 -11.14 18.02
N PRO A 216 -15.23 -11.17 19.32
CA PRO A 216 -14.59 -12.08 20.26
C PRO A 216 -14.73 -13.54 19.80
N GLY A 217 -13.62 -14.28 19.78
CA GLY A 217 -13.60 -15.66 19.30
C GLY A 217 -13.72 -15.83 17.78
N SER A 218 -13.50 -14.78 17.00
CA SER A 218 -13.44 -14.88 15.55
C SER A 218 -12.29 -15.79 15.11
N ASP A 219 -12.53 -16.63 14.13
CA ASP A 219 -11.56 -17.53 13.49
C ASP A 219 -10.69 -16.81 12.44
N LYS A 220 -11.06 -15.56 12.10
CA LYS A 220 -10.32 -14.76 11.13
C LYS A 220 -8.94 -14.40 11.65
N PHE A 221 -7.92 -15.05 11.08
CA PHE A 221 -6.52 -14.85 11.43
C PHE A 221 -5.91 -13.62 10.75
N LEU A 222 -6.25 -13.42 9.46
CA LEU A 222 -5.67 -12.39 8.61
C LEU A 222 -6.69 -11.37 8.16
N PHE A 223 -6.24 -10.12 8.02
CA PHE A 223 -6.98 -9.10 7.29
C PHE A 223 -6.04 -8.48 6.24
N VAL A 224 -6.31 -8.72 4.97
CA VAL A 224 -5.54 -8.16 3.86
C VAL A 224 -6.21 -6.92 3.30
N LEU A 225 -5.43 -5.85 3.14
CA LEU A 225 -5.94 -4.54 2.74
C LEU A 225 -5.10 -3.97 1.60
N SER A 226 -5.78 -3.37 0.63
CA SER A 226 -5.06 -2.44 -0.23
C SER A 226 -4.78 -1.14 0.53
N THR A 227 -3.56 -0.60 0.40
CA THR A 227 -3.14 0.63 1.11
C THR A 227 -4.11 1.78 0.91
N ARG A 228 -4.68 1.91 -0.29
CA ARG A 228 -5.65 2.97 -0.60
C ARG A 228 -7.01 2.76 0.07
N ALA A 229 -7.50 1.54 0.09
CA ALA A 229 -8.79 1.22 0.74
C ALA A 229 -8.67 1.19 2.26
N GLY A 230 -7.50 0.80 2.77
CA GLY A 230 -7.19 0.74 4.21
C GLY A 230 -6.82 2.07 4.85
N GLY A 231 -6.71 3.16 4.07
CA GLY A 231 -6.10 4.40 4.54
C GLY A 231 -6.90 5.19 5.57
N LEU A 232 -8.23 5.12 5.59
CA LEU A 232 -9.06 5.95 6.48
C LEU A 232 -10.27 5.18 7.05
N GLY A 233 -10.55 5.44 8.33
CA GLY A 233 -11.78 4.99 8.99
C GLY A 233 -11.85 3.49 9.30
N ILE A 234 -10.71 2.80 9.31
CA ILE A 234 -10.63 1.38 9.69
C ILE A 234 -10.19 1.28 11.14
N ASN A 235 -10.93 0.52 11.93
CA ASN A 235 -10.56 0.17 13.30
C ASN A 235 -10.52 -1.36 13.44
N LEU A 236 -9.32 -1.92 13.50
CA LEU A 236 -9.05 -3.35 13.60
C LEU A 236 -8.25 -3.60 14.89
N PHE A 237 -8.85 -3.26 16.02
CA PHE A 237 -8.20 -3.21 17.35
C PHE A 237 -7.80 -4.58 17.89
N THR A 238 -8.31 -5.66 17.32
CA THR A 238 -7.97 -7.03 17.74
C THR A 238 -6.68 -7.54 17.08
N ALA A 239 -6.14 -6.84 16.09
CA ALA A 239 -4.87 -7.17 15.50
C ALA A 239 -3.71 -6.57 16.30
N ASP A 240 -2.66 -7.33 16.49
CA ASP A 240 -1.44 -6.95 17.20
C ASP A 240 -0.21 -6.88 16.28
N THR A 241 -0.33 -7.42 15.07
CA THR A 241 0.78 -7.49 14.11
C THR A 241 0.37 -6.87 12.78
N VAL A 242 1.26 -6.06 12.21
CA VAL A 242 1.06 -5.43 10.89
C VAL A 242 2.23 -5.77 9.99
N VAL A 243 1.94 -6.26 8.80
CA VAL A 243 2.90 -6.54 7.74
C VAL A 243 2.68 -5.58 6.58
N LEU A 244 3.65 -4.72 6.30
CA LEU A 244 3.69 -3.94 5.08
C LEU A 244 4.41 -4.78 4.01
N TYR A 245 3.63 -5.45 3.14
CA TYR A 245 4.16 -6.31 2.10
C TYR A 245 4.92 -5.51 1.03
N ASP A 246 4.37 -4.38 0.65
CA ASP A 246 5.04 -3.36 -0.15
C ASP A 246 4.64 -1.96 0.32
N SER A 247 5.55 -1.01 0.22
CA SER A 247 5.34 0.38 0.64
C SER A 247 4.75 1.22 -0.47
N ASP A 248 3.86 2.15 -0.11
CA ASP A 248 3.41 3.21 -1.00
C ASP A 248 4.47 4.33 -1.08
N TRP A 249 4.38 5.15 -2.13
CA TRP A 249 5.19 6.37 -2.29
C TRP A 249 4.72 7.49 -1.35
N ASN A 250 3.46 7.48 -1.00
CA ASN A 250 2.87 8.39 -0.03
C ASN A 250 3.04 7.79 1.38
N PRO A 251 3.76 8.47 2.29
CA PRO A 251 4.04 7.98 3.64
C PRO A 251 2.80 7.88 4.53
#